data_d152a244e52de3d085b02e6ac51e129c
#
_entry.id   d152a244e52de3d085b02e6ac51e129c
#
_cell.length_a   1.000
_cell.length_b   1.000
_cell.length_c   1.000
_cell.angle_alpha   90.00
_cell.angle_beta   90.00
_cell.angle_gamma   90.00
#
_symmetry.space_group_name_H-M   'P 1'
#
loop_
_entity.id
_entity.type
_entity.pdbx_description
1 polymer ?
#
loop_
_entity_poly.entity_id
_entity_poly.type
_entity_poly.pdbx_seq_one_letter_code
_entity_poly.pdbx_strand_id
1 'polypeptide(L)'
;FNYRNSIIEKNPNRYIVLSSKFKLNNQKDNVDQLIIEMKERVKEKKNREPSGYSFGSTFVNDEKKAWEYVNSIYNNLDLSDDYYFSDKHKNWVVNRNGSGKDILDLIDKVKIEVKKKFNVNLKLEIDII
;
A
#
# COMPACT_ATOMS: atom_id res chain seq x y z
N PHE A 1 5.90 18.86 -10.82
CA PHE A 1 5.58 17.78 -9.88
C PHE A 1 4.82 18.38 -8.70
N ASN A 2 3.68 17.81 -8.38
CA ASN A 2 2.93 18.06 -7.15
C ASN A 2 2.76 16.72 -6.42
N TYR A 3 2.21 16.78 -5.19
CA TYR A 3 1.93 15.57 -4.43
C TYR A 3 1.01 14.63 -5.23
N ARG A 4 1.49 13.39 -5.48
CA ARG A 4 0.80 12.35 -6.28
C ARG A 4 0.31 12.87 -7.65
N ASN A 5 1.10 13.74 -8.31
CA ASN A 5 0.75 14.31 -9.61
C ASN A 5 2.01 14.55 -10.45
N SER A 6 2.15 13.79 -11.52
CA SER A 6 3.23 13.91 -12.49
C SER A 6 2.72 13.76 -13.91
N ILE A 7 3.53 14.15 -14.89
CA ILE A 7 3.22 13.93 -16.30
C ILE A 7 3.15 12.44 -16.64
N ILE A 8 3.89 11.61 -15.91
CA ILE A 8 3.92 10.15 -16.08
C ILE A 8 2.58 9.55 -15.66
N GLU A 9 2.08 9.92 -14.48
CA GLU A 9 0.80 9.48 -13.96
C GLU A 9 -0.40 9.91 -14.84
N LYS A 10 -0.34 11.13 -15.39
CA LYS A 10 -1.37 11.63 -16.30
C LYS A 10 -1.40 10.94 -17.66
N ASN A 11 -0.33 10.28 -18.04
CA ASN A 11 -0.20 9.61 -19.33
C ASN A 11 0.34 8.19 -19.12
N PRO A 12 -0.46 7.29 -18.55
CA PRO A 12 -0.06 5.90 -18.34
C PRO A 12 0.32 5.26 -19.69
N ASN A 13 1.33 4.42 -19.67
CA ASN A 13 1.86 3.71 -20.83
C ASN A 13 2.58 4.56 -21.90
N ARG A 14 2.75 5.88 -21.66
CA ARG A 14 3.45 6.76 -22.61
C ARG A 14 4.93 6.98 -22.28
N TYR A 15 5.31 6.86 -21.02
CA TYR A 15 6.65 7.19 -20.54
C TYR A 15 7.24 6.05 -19.73
N ILE A 16 8.54 5.83 -19.91
CA ILE A 16 9.36 4.96 -19.08
C ILE A 16 10.43 5.82 -18.40
N VAL A 17 10.52 5.74 -17.07
CA VAL A 17 11.56 6.44 -16.31
C VAL A 17 12.86 5.65 -16.40
N LEU A 18 13.85 6.17 -17.11
CA LEU A 18 15.17 5.53 -17.25
C LEU A 18 16.13 5.90 -16.12
N SER A 19 16.06 7.14 -15.63
CA SER A 19 16.94 7.62 -14.57
C SER A 19 16.34 8.82 -13.85
N SER A 20 16.84 9.08 -12.64
CA SER A 20 16.50 10.25 -11.85
C SER A 20 17.76 10.88 -11.26
N LYS A 21 17.84 12.22 -11.25
CA LYS A 21 18.91 12.97 -10.61
C LYS A 21 18.39 13.70 -9.38
N PHE A 22 19.07 13.55 -8.25
CA PHE A 22 18.76 14.24 -7.01
C PHE A 22 19.90 15.20 -6.66
N LYS A 23 19.54 16.45 -6.34
CA LYS A 23 20.49 17.40 -5.75
C LYS A 23 20.47 17.18 -4.23
N LEU A 24 21.59 16.73 -3.69
CA LEU A 24 21.76 16.56 -2.26
C LEU A 24 22.28 17.86 -1.65
N ASN A 25 21.85 18.18 -0.44
CA ASN A 25 22.45 19.25 0.36
C ASN A 25 23.79 18.77 0.90
N ASN A 26 24.85 19.52 0.59
CA ASN A 26 26.18 19.28 1.14
C ASN A 26 26.36 19.88 2.54
N GLN A 27 25.27 20.21 3.26
CA GLN A 27 25.39 20.62 4.63
C GLN A 27 25.94 19.44 5.43
N LYS A 28 27.09 19.64 6.06
CA LYS A 28 27.68 18.70 7.01
C LYS A 28 26.92 18.77 8.35
N ASP A 29 25.60 18.63 8.26
CA ASP A 29 24.79 18.48 9.45
C ASP A 29 25.17 17.15 10.11
N ASN A 30 25.07 17.11 11.39
CA ASN A 30 25.45 16.02 12.26
C ASN A 30 25.08 14.65 11.65
N VAL A 31 25.99 14.05 10.89
CA VAL A 31 25.79 12.78 10.18
C VAL A 31 25.36 11.68 11.14
N ASP A 32 25.90 11.70 12.38
CA ASP A 32 25.55 10.71 13.41
C ASP A 32 24.07 10.85 13.83
N GLN A 33 23.58 12.06 13.95
CA GLN A 33 22.16 12.32 14.25
C GLN A 33 21.27 11.85 13.11
N LEU A 34 21.63 12.09 11.86
CA LEU A 34 20.87 11.61 10.67
C LEU A 34 20.84 10.07 10.60
N ILE A 35 21.94 9.41 10.96
CA ILE A 35 21.99 7.93 11.04
C ILE A 35 21.06 7.41 12.13
N ILE A 36 21.01 8.06 13.30
CA ILE A 36 20.09 7.70 14.38
C ILE A 36 18.64 7.83 13.90
N GLU A 37 18.27 8.99 13.37
CA GLU A 37 16.91 9.23 12.87
C GLU A 37 16.52 8.23 11.76
N MET A 38 17.44 7.90 10.86
CA MET A 38 17.19 6.90 9.82
C MET A 38 16.93 5.52 10.42
N LYS A 39 17.70 5.10 11.43
CA LYS A 39 17.50 3.83 12.13
C LYS A 39 16.15 3.78 12.85
N GLU A 40 15.76 4.86 13.49
CA GLU A 40 14.46 4.97 14.16
C GLU A 40 13.30 4.87 13.15
N ARG A 41 13.36 5.62 12.05
CA ARG A 41 12.35 5.53 10.96
C ARG A 41 12.25 4.13 10.36
N VAL A 42 13.38 3.44 10.17
CA VAL A 42 13.40 2.04 9.69
C VAL A 42 12.74 1.10 10.72
N LYS A 43 13.01 1.31 12.00
CA LYS A 43 12.38 0.53 13.09
C LYS A 43 10.87 0.75 13.14
N GLU A 44 10.42 2.01 13.08
CA GLU A 44 9.00 2.36 13.03
C GLU A 44 8.31 1.76 11.81
N LYS A 45 8.96 1.84 10.64
CA LYS A 45 8.45 1.23 9.41
C LYS A 45 8.25 -0.28 9.58
N LYS A 46 9.25 -1.00 10.08
CA LYS A 46 9.17 -2.45 10.34
C LYS A 46 8.05 -2.83 11.35
N ASN A 47 7.78 -1.96 12.32
CA ASN A 47 6.73 -2.21 13.30
C ASN A 47 5.33 -2.01 12.69
N ARG A 48 5.19 -1.05 11.78
CA ARG A 48 3.90 -0.68 11.16
C ARG A 48 3.57 -1.52 9.94
N GLU A 49 4.57 -1.89 9.15
CA GLU A 49 4.38 -2.60 7.89
C GLU A 49 4.47 -4.12 8.10
N PRO A 50 3.65 -4.91 7.40
CA PRO A 50 3.75 -6.36 7.42
C PRO A 50 5.06 -6.83 6.80
N SER A 51 5.56 -7.97 7.28
CA SER A 51 6.65 -8.70 6.65
C SER A 51 6.09 -9.67 5.61
N GLY A 52 6.88 -9.96 4.56
CA GLY A 52 6.51 -10.90 3.49
C GLY A 52 6.25 -10.22 2.16
N TYR A 53 5.81 -10.99 1.17
CA TYR A 53 5.50 -10.48 -0.16
C TYR A 53 4.20 -9.68 -0.12
N SER A 54 4.28 -8.41 -0.44
CA SER A 54 3.15 -7.49 -0.49
C SER A 54 3.41 -6.41 -1.52
N PHE A 55 2.36 -5.93 -2.16
CA PHE A 55 2.42 -4.80 -3.10
C PHE A 55 2.14 -3.43 -2.42
N GLY A 56 2.08 -3.39 -1.10
CA GLY A 56 1.77 -2.17 -0.33
C GLY A 56 0.27 -1.97 -0.15
N SER A 57 -0.16 -0.71 -0.10
CA SER A 57 -1.58 -0.37 0.03
C SER A 57 -2.38 -0.85 -1.17
N THR A 58 -3.44 -1.60 -0.90
CA THR A 58 -4.34 -2.14 -1.93
C THR A 58 -5.31 -1.08 -2.44
N PHE A 59 -5.85 -0.27 -1.53
CA PHE A 59 -6.87 0.75 -1.83
C PHE A 59 -6.39 2.15 -1.50
N VAL A 60 -6.79 3.11 -2.31
CA VAL A 60 -6.55 4.54 -2.09
C VAL A 60 -7.30 4.99 -0.83
N ASN A 61 -6.65 5.82 -0.01
CA ASN A 61 -7.32 6.55 1.06
C ASN A 61 -8.10 7.74 0.46
N ASP A 62 -9.35 7.86 0.85
CA ASP A 62 -10.23 8.98 0.51
C ASP A 62 -10.61 9.73 1.80
N GLU A 63 -11.82 10.22 1.96
CA GLU A 63 -12.31 10.89 3.17
C GLU A 63 -12.03 10.10 4.44
N LYS A 64 -12.16 8.79 4.36
CA LYS A 64 -11.80 7.83 5.41
C LYS A 64 -10.66 6.93 4.94
N LYS A 65 -9.81 6.50 5.87
CA LYS A 65 -8.69 5.60 5.56
C LYS A 65 -9.21 4.22 5.14
N ALA A 66 -8.73 3.70 4.01
CA ALA A 66 -9.20 2.43 3.45
C ALA A 66 -9.08 1.24 4.42
N TRP A 67 -8.02 1.21 5.25
CA TRP A 67 -7.83 0.15 6.24
C TRP A 67 -8.96 0.08 7.28
N GLU A 68 -9.65 1.17 7.58
CA GLU A 68 -10.76 1.20 8.53
C GLU A 68 -11.98 0.48 7.97
N TYR A 69 -12.26 0.64 6.67
CA TYR A 69 -13.32 -0.11 5.99
C TYR A 69 -13.01 -1.61 5.98
N VAL A 70 -11.78 -1.98 5.58
CA VAL A 70 -11.35 -3.39 5.53
C VAL A 70 -11.42 -4.01 6.93
N ASN A 71 -10.93 -3.33 7.97
CA ASN A 71 -11.00 -3.80 9.34
C ASN A 71 -12.43 -4.06 9.80
N SER A 72 -13.37 -3.20 9.40
CA SER A 72 -14.78 -3.32 9.80
C SER A 72 -15.50 -4.53 9.20
N ILE A 73 -14.97 -5.12 8.12
CA ILE A 73 -15.54 -6.29 7.44
C ILE A 73 -14.61 -7.52 7.54
N TYR A 74 -13.50 -7.40 8.24
CA TYR A 74 -12.42 -8.39 8.25
C TYR A 74 -12.91 -9.79 8.62
N ASN A 75 -13.79 -9.89 9.62
CA ASN A 75 -14.33 -11.16 10.08
C ASN A 75 -15.32 -11.80 9.07
N ASN A 76 -15.74 -11.07 8.05
CA ASN A 76 -16.63 -11.58 6.98
C ASN A 76 -15.84 -12.08 5.77
N LEU A 77 -14.49 -11.96 5.81
CA LEU A 77 -13.63 -12.40 4.74
C LEU A 77 -13.18 -13.84 4.98
N ASP A 78 -13.33 -14.69 3.97
CA ASP A 78 -12.68 -16.00 3.96
C ASP A 78 -11.21 -15.80 3.66
N LEU A 79 -10.41 -15.67 4.69
CA LEU A 79 -8.97 -15.49 4.59
C LEU A 79 -8.30 -16.84 4.53
N SER A 80 -7.24 -16.93 3.74
CA SER A 80 -6.38 -18.10 3.64
C SER A 80 -5.05 -17.83 4.35
N ASP A 81 -4.40 -18.88 4.84
CA ASP A 81 -3.02 -18.77 5.33
C ASP A 81 -2.03 -18.45 4.20
N ASP A 82 -2.41 -18.71 2.94
CA ASP A 82 -1.61 -18.45 1.76
C ASP A 82 -1.70 -17.00 1.28
N TYR A 83 -2.81 -16.32 1.55
CA TYR A 83 -3.01 -14.89 1.21
C TYR A 83 -4.06 -14.25 2.13
N TYR A 84 -3.75 -13.08 2.65
CA TYR A 84 -4.62 -12.41 3.63
C TYR A 84 -4.32 -10.91 3.72
N PHE A 85 -5.27 -10.14 4.26
CA PHE A 85 -4.99 -8.77 4.70
C PHE A 85 -4.26 -8.79 6.04
N SER A 86 -3.13 -8.10 6.13
CA SER A 86 -2.26 -8.11 7.29
C SER A 86 -2.94 -7.57 8.55
N ASP A 87 -2.67 -8.21 9.68
CA ASP A 87 -3.11 -7.70 11.00
C ASP A 87 -2.45 -6.39 11.40
N LYS A 88 -1.21 -6.16 10.94
CA LYS A 88 -0.50 -4.90 11.19
C LYS A 88 -1.06 -3.73 10.39
N HIS A 89 -1.54 -4.00 9.17
CA HIS A 89 -2.08 -2.98 8.28
C HIS A 89 -3.17 -3.55 7.38
N LYS A 90 -4.42 -3.37 7.75
CA LYS A 90 -5.59 -3.96 7.08
C LYS A 90 -5.83 -3.50 5.63
N ASN A 91 -5.00 -2.64 5.06
CA ASN A 91 -5.03 -2.28 3.65
C ASN A 91 -3.88 -2.92 2.84
N TRP A 92 -3.12 -3.84 3.44
CA TRP A 92 -2.00 -4.53 2.80
C TRP A 92 -2.29 -6.03 2.70
N VAL A 93 -2.32 -6.54 1.48
CA VAL A 93 -2.37 -7.98 1.25
C VAL A 93 -0.98 -8.56 1.37
N VAL A 94 -0.84 -9.61 2.15
CA VAL A 94 0.36 -10.46 2.22
C VAL A 94 0.06 -11.73 1.44
N ASN A 95 0.90 -12.05 0.48
CA ASN A 95 0.84 -13.27 -0.30
C ASN A 95 2.00 -14.20 0.08
N ARG A 96 1.71 -15.44 0.44
CA ARG A 96 2.69 -16.50 0.67
C ARG A 96 2.75 -17.46 -0.51
N ASN A 97 1.60 -18.02 -0.90
CA ASN A 97 1.50 -19.04 -1.95
C ASN A 97 0.25 -18.88 -2.84
N GLY A 98 -0.55 -17.83 -2.65
CA GLY A 98 -1.75 -17.58 -3.45
C GLY A 98 -1.41 -17.20 -4.89
N SER A 99 -2.26 -17.58 -5.83
CA SER A 99 -2.18 -17.14 -7.21
C SER A 99 -2.64 -15.68 -7.37
N GLY A 100 -2.29 -15.05 -8.50
CA GLY A 100 -2.81 -13.71 -8.82
C GLY A 100 -4.34 -13.67 -8.84
N LYS A 101 -5.00 -14.75 -9.28
CA LYS A 101 -6.46 -14.86 -9.27
C LYS A 101 -7.01 -14.85 -7.84
N ASP A 102 -6.42 -15.60 -6.93
CA ASP A 102 -6.87 -15.64 -5.52
C ASP A 102 -6.81 -14.27 -4.88
N ILE A 103 -5.75 -13.49 -5.18
CA ILE A 103 -5.60 -12.12 -4.69
C ILE A 103 -6.68 -11.19 -5.28
N LEU A 104 -6.99 -11.33 -6.57
CA LEU A 104 -8.04 -10.54 -7.21
C LEU A 104 -9.42 -10.88 -6.65
N ASP A 105 -9.72 -12.15 -6.46
CA ASP A 105 -10.98 -12.62 -5.88
C ASP A 105 -11.15 -12.06 -4.43
N LEU A 106 -10.07 -12.06 -3.63
CA LEU A 106 -10.07 -11.45 -2.29
C LEU A 106 -10.32 -9.94 -2.34
N ILE A 107 -9.67 -9.22 -3.26
CA ILE A 107 -9.85 -7.77 -3.46
C ILE A 107 -11.30 -7.45 -3.84
N ASP A 108 -11.88 -8.20 -4.76
CA ASP A 108 -13.25 -7.98 -5.22
C ASP A 108 -14.27 -8.31 -4.12
N LYS A 109 -14.04 -9.34 -3.32
CA LYS A 109 -14.86 -9.64 -2.14
C LYS A 109 -14.85 -8.46 -1.16
N VAL A 110 -13.69 -7.88 -0.87
CA VAL A 110 -13.59 -6.68 0.00
C VAL A 110 -14.39 -5.52 -0.57
N LYS A 111 -14.28 -5.22 -1.87
CA LYS A 111 -15.06 -4.15 -2.51
C LYS A 111 -16.56 -4.37 -2.36
N ILE A 112 -17.03 -5.60 -2.58
CA ILE A 112 -18.44 -5.98 -2.45
C ILE A 112 -18.93 -5.77 -1.01
N GLU A 113 -18.22 -6.30 -0.02
CA GLU A 113 -18.61 -6.21 1.38
C GLU A 113 -18.58 -4.77 1.92
N VAL A 114 -17.57 -3.97 1.54
CA VAL A 114 -17.52 -2.55 1.88
C VAL A 114 -18.65 -1.79 1.20
N LYS A 115 -18.95 -2.07 -0.07
CA LYS A 115 -20.07 -1.45 -0.79
C LYS A 115 -21.40 -1.77 -0.12
N LYS A 116 -21.63 -3.03 0.27
CA LYS A 116 -22.86 -3.45 0.99
C LYS A 116 -23.01 -2.70 2.31
N LYS A 117 -21.95 -2.65 3.12
CA LYS A 117 -22.01 -2.15 4.49
C LYS A 117 -22.02 -0.63 4.59
N PHE A 118 -21.26 0.05 3.71
CA PHE A 118 -20.99 1.49 3.81
C PHE A 118 -21.47 2.31 2.61
N ASN A 119 -21.93 1.66 1.55
CA ASN A 119 -22.25 2.27 0.24
C ASN A 119 -21.05 3.02 -0.39
N VAL A 120 -19.80 2.59 -0.10
CA VAL A 120 -18.54 3.16 -0.59
C VAL A 120 -17.93 2.26 -1.66
N ASN A 121 -17.44 2.85 -2.75
CA ASN A 121 -16.67 2.16 -3.78
C ASN A 121 -15.18 2.36 -3.52
N LEU A 122 -14.48 1.34 -3.03
CA LEU A 122 -13.03 1.38 -2.87
C LEU A 122 -12.33 1.41 -4.23
N LYS A 123 -11.38 2.35 -4.38
CA LYS A 123 -10.51 2.46 -5.56
C LYS A 123 -9.19 1.78 -5.29
N LEU A 124 -8.66 1.05 -6.28
CA LEU A 124 -7.33 0.45 -6.17
C LEU A 124 -6.24 1.52 -6.19
N GLU A 125 -5.19 1.32 -5.39
CA GLU A 125 -3.93 2.08 -5.44
C GLU A 125 -2.88 1.37 -6.31
N ILE A 126 -3.15 0.14 -6.71
CA ILE A 126 -2.30 -0.71 -7.55
C ILE A 126 -2.85 -0.80 -8.97
N ASP A 127 -1.96 -0.99 -9.94
CA ASP A 127 -2.31 -1.32 -11.31
C ASP A 127 -2.33 -2.85 -11.48
N ILE A 128 -3.35 -3.36 -12.18
CA ILE A 128 -3.47 -4.77 -12.56
C ILE A 128 -3.04 -4.87 -14.02
N ILE A 129 -2.00 -5.65 -14.28
CA ILE A 129 -1.43 -5.85 -15.61
C ILE A 129 -1.85 -7.21 -16.18
#